data_5801ce18a0053e837501ef23c3f5da9a
#
_entry.id   5801ce18a0053e837501ef23c3f5da9a
#
_cell.length_a   1.000
_cell.length_b   1.000
_cell.length_c   1.000
_cell.angle_alpha   90.00
_cell.angle_beta   90.00
_cell.angle_gamma   90.00
#
_symmetry.space_group_name_H-M   'P 1'
#
loop_
_entity.id
_entity.type
_entity.pdbx_description
1 polymer ?
#
loop_
_entity_poly.entity_id
_entity_poly.type
_entity_poly.pdbx_seq_one_letter_code
_entity_poly.pdbx_strand_id
1 'polypeptide(L)'
;MVATWPLDTKEGWWRYRLKGSTMLGHDPAAPLKQPIDVAQLKDFYHKWYTPDAMTLIVVGNVDSRSVAEQINKTFGDLKGKRETPAAVPTLSPLPTVPVSIMTNAVRQDKLSIMWDAPWQPIRDSAALQRYWRDDLAREALFWHVQQSLSKNNVKDIGLGFDCRVLSQRAQCAINIDSPGERLNNNLSVVSRELAKVRDNGLPQEEFDALIAQKSLELQK
;
A
#
# COMPACT_ATOMS: atom_id res chain seq x y z
N MET A 1 -10.82 -15.83 -14.42
CA MET A 1 -10.36 -14.43 -14.55
C MET A 1 -10.80 -13.56 -13.37
N VAL A 2 -12.01 -13.72 -12.86
CA VAL A 2 -12.56 -12.94 -11.73
C VAL A 2 -11.73 -13.10 -10.45
N ALA A 3 -11.25 -14.29 -10.13
CA ALA A 3 -10.46 -14.55 -8.94
C ALA A 3 -8.98 -14.15 -9.07
N THR A 4 -8.47 -14.01 -10.29
CA THR A 4 -7.05 -13.71 -10.53
C THR A 4 -6.74 -12.22 -10.41
N TRP A 5 -7.67 -11.35 -10.84
CA TRP A 5 -7.44 -9.91 -10.81
C TRP A 5 -7.02 -9.37 -9.43
N PRO A 6 -7.63 -9.73 -8.31
CA PRO A 6 -7.15 -9.29 -6.99
C PRO A 6 -5.78 -9.87 -6.59
N LEU A 7 -5.33 -10.93 -7.23
CA LEU A 7 -4.12 -11.67 -6.89
C LEU A 7 -2.93 -11.33 -7.79
N ASP A 8 -3.19 -10.68 -8.93
CA ASP A 8 -2.17 -10.34 -9.92
C ASP A 8 -1.30 -9.16 -9.52
N THR A 9 -1.73 -8.39 -8.54
CA THR A 9 -1.07 -7.15 -8.13
C THR A 9 -0.81 -7.15 -6.63
N LYS A 10 0.14 -6.33 -6.17
CA LYS A 10 0.35 -6.07 -4.74
C LYS A 10 -0.95 -5.60 -4.07
N GLU A 11 -1.74 -4.80 -4.79
CA GLU A 11 -3.04 -4.31 -4.32
C GLU A 11 -4.09 -5.40 -4.26
N GLY A 12 -4.04 -6.35 -5.18
CA GLY A 12 -4.94 -7.49 -5.20
C GLY A 12 -4.83 -8.34 -3.95
N TRP A 13 -3.61 -8.67 -3.53
CA TRP A 13 -3.40 -9.41 -2.30
C TRP A 13 -3.93 -8.67 -1.07
N TRP A 14 -3.69 -7.37 -0.97
CA TRP A 14 -4.21 -6.53 0.09
C TRP A 14 -5.73 -6.51 0.13
N ARG A 15 -6.39 -6.36 -1.01
CA ARG A 15 -7.86 -6.40 -1.12
C ARG A 15 -8.43 -7.76 -0.73
N TYR A 16 -7.72 -8.85 -1.02
CA TYR A 16 -8.12 -10.20 -0.61
C TYR A 16 -8.30 -10.32 0.91
N ARG A 17 -7.54 -9.57 1.70
CA ARG A 17 -7.65 -9.55 3.16
C ARG A 17 -8.83 -8.75 3.70
N LEU A 18 -9.48 -7.92 2.90
CA LEU A 18 -10.57 -7.07 3.33
C LEU A 18 -11.86 -7.87 3.43
N LYS A 19 -12.28 -8.19 4.66
CA LYS A 19 -13.60 -8.78 4.90
C LYS A 19 -14.71 -7.79 4.54
N GLY A 20 -15.74 -8.27 3.87
CA GLY A 20 -16.85 -7.45 3.41
C GLY A 20 -16.52 -6.56 2.21
N SER A 21 -15.35 -6.73 1.60
CA SER A 21 -15.02 -6.05 0.36
C SER A 21 -15.89 -6.56 -0.79
N THR A 22 -16.63 -5.66 -1.42
CA THR A 22 -17.38 -5.96 -2.63
C THR A 22 -16.50 -6.14 -3.87
N MET A 23 -15.20 -5.84 -3.75
CA MET A 23 -14.22 -6.00 -4.83
C MET A 23 -13.73 -7.44 -4.99
N LEU A 24 -13.87 -8.28 -3.96
CA LEU A 24 -13.51 -9.69 -4.06
C LEU A 24 -14.47 -10.46 -4.95
N GLY A 25 -13.92 -11.19 -5.89
CA GLY A 25 -14.71 -12.01 -6.81
C GLY A 25 -15.39 -11.25 -7.94
N HIS A 26 -15.21 -9.93 -8.06
CA HIS A 26 -15.75 -9.16 -9.17
C HIS A 26 -14.73 -8.99 -10.30
N ASP A 27 -15.15 -9.33 -11.51
CA ASP A 27 -14.43 -8.93 -12.72
C ASP A 27 -14.76 -7.45 -13.02
N PRO A 28 -13.79 -6.53 -12.91
CA PRO A 28 -14.05 -5.12 -13.15
C PRO A 28 -14.43 -4.81 -14.60
N ALA A 29 -14.16 -5.72 -15.53
CA ALA A 29 -14.55 -5.59 -16.93
C ALA A 29 -15.94 -6.17 -17.23
N ALA A 30 -16.53 -6.94 -16.32
CA ALA A 30 -17.84 -7.57 -16.56
C ALA A 30 -18.96 -6.54 -16.84
N PRO A 31 -19.06 -5.41 -16.10
CA PRO A 31 -20.08 -4.41 -16.38
C PRO A 31 -19.98 -3.78 -17.76
N LEU A 32 -18.78 -3.75 -18.36
CA LEU A 32 -18.54 -3.16 -19.68
C LEU A 32 -19.06 -4.05 -20.82
N LYS A 33 -19.39 -5.30 -20.52
CA LYS A 33 -19.93 -6.26 -21.51
C LYS A 33 -21.44 -6.20 -21.66
N GLN A 34 -22.10 -5.40 -20.82
CA GLN A 34 -23.55 -5.23 -20.83
C GLN A 34 -23.90 -3.75 -21.06
N PRO A 35 -25.10 -3.45 -21.61
CA PRO A 35 -25.58 -2.09 -21.69
C PRO A 35 -25.59 -1.45 -20.29
N ILE A 36 -25.10 -0.22 -20.20
CA ILE A 36 -25.11 0.54 -18.92
C ILE A 36 -26.54 0.97 -18.64
N ASP A 37 -27.08 0.55 -17.50
CA ASP A 37 -28.33 1.08 -16.99
C ASP A 37 -28.09 2.43 -16.34
N VAL A 38 -28.47 3.49 -17.05
CA VAL A 38 -28.29 4.87 -16.60
C VAL A 38 -29.12 5.18 -15.34
N ALA A 39 -30.28 4.54 -15.18
CA ALA A 39 -31.11 4.72 -13.98
C ALA A 39 -30.41 4.16 -12.74
N GLN A 40 -29.91 2.92 -12.81
CA GLN A 40 -29.13 2.33 -11.72
C GLN A 40 -27.88 3.14 -11.38
N LEU A 41 -27.19 3.68 -12.38
CA LEU A 41 -26.02 4.53 -12.15
C LEU A 41 -26.39 5.82 -11.42
N LYS A 42 -27.49 6.47 -11.80
CA LYS A 42 -28.00 7.66 -11.11
C LYS A 42 -28.42 7.36 -9.68
N ASP A 43 -29.11 6.25 -9.45
CA ASP A 43 -29.52 5.82 -8.11
C ASP A 43 -28.33 5.54 -7.22
N PHE A 44 -27.31 4.85 -7.74
CA PHE A 44 -26.05 4.65 -7.05
C PHE A 44 -25.37 5.97 -6.69
N TYR A 45 -25.28 6.90 -7.66
CA TYR A 45 -24.69 8.21 -7.44
C TYR A 45 -25.43 8.98 -6.34
N HIS A 46 -26.73 9.12 -6.42
CA HIS A 46 -27.54 9.83 -5.42
C HIS A 46 -27.48 9.19 -4.03
N LYS A 47 -27.35 7.87 -3.98
CA LYS A 47 -27.25 7.15 -2.71
C LYS A 47 -25.91 7.36 -2.01
N TRP A 48 -24.80 7.41 -2.75
CA TRP A 48 -23.48 7.36 -2.17
C TRP A 48 -22.71 8.67 -2.20
N TYR A 49 -22.98 9.55 -3.15
CA TYR A 49 -22.30 10.83 -3.30
C TYR A 49 -23.14 11.97 -2.71
N THR A 50 -23.27 11.97 -1.40
CA THR A 50 -24.04 12.96 -0.65
C THR A 50 -23.11 13.98 0.01
N PRO A 51 -23.54 15.25 0.18
CA PRO A 51 -22.69 16.31 0.74
C PRO A 51 -22.11 16.00 2.11
N ASP A 52 -22.85 15.30 2.97
CA ASP A 52 -22.41 14.89 4.31
C ASP A 52 -21.28 13.84 4.30
N ALA A 53 -21.04 13.23 3.15
CA ALA A 53 -19.95 12.26 2.94
C ALA A 53 -18.77 12.84 2.17
N MET A 54 -18.80 14.12 1.80
CA MET A 54 -17.77 14.78 1.04
C MET A 54 -16.83 15.57 1.96
N THR A 55 -15.55 15.59 1.64
CA THR A 55 -14.56 16.45 2.26
C THR A 55 -13.83 17.21 1.17
N LEU A 56 -13.91 18.53 1.21
CA LEU A 56 -13.17 19.40 0.30
C LEU A 56 -11.87 19.84 0.99
N ILE A 57 -10.74 19.59 0.32
CA ILE A 57 -9.42 20.00 0.80
C ILE A 57 -8.90 21.06 -0.16
N VAL A 58 -8.62 22.25 0.35
CA VAL A 58 -8.04 23.37 -0.41
C VAL A 58 -6.65 23.66 0.14
N VAL A 59 -5.64 23.62 -0.72
CA VAL A 59 -4.23 23.88 -0.36
C VAL A 59 -3.67 24.91 -1.31
N GLY A 60 -3.06 25.96 -0.76
CA GLY A 60 -2.41 27.01 -1.55
C GLY A 60 -2.31 28.32 -0.78
N ASN A 61 -1.74 29.33 -1.42
CA ASN A 61 -1.73 30.68 -0.89
C ASN A 61 -3.07 31.35 -1.23
N VAL A 62 -4.07 31.11 -0.39
CA VAL A 62 -5.45 31.55 -0.61
C VAL A 62 -5.97 32.34 0.59
N ASP A 63 -6.84 33.32 0.32
CA ASP A 63 -7.59 33.98 1.38
C ASP A 63 -8.75 33.07 1.82
N SER A 64 -8.73 32.66 3.09
CA SER A 64 -9.71 31.72 3.65
C SER A 64 -11.14 32.22 3.60
N ARG A 65 -11.36 33.54 3.72
CA ARG A 65 -12.71 34.13 3.64
C ARG A 65 -13.27 34.05 2.23
N SER A 66 -12.49 34.45 1.24
CA SER A 66 -12.89 34.37 -0.18
C SER A 66 -13.16 32.94 -0.61
N VAL A 67 -12.34 31.99 -0.14
CA VAL A 67 -12.55 30.56 -0.43
C VAL A 67 -13.83 30.05 0.23
N ALA A 68 -14.09 30.41 1.49
CA ALA A 68 -15.31 30.00 2.18
C ALA A 68 -16.58 30.55 1.48
N GLU A 69 -16.54 31.80 1.05
CA GLU A 69 -17.63 32.40 0.27
C GLU A 69 -17.87 31.68 -1.06
N GLN A 70 -16.78 31.34 -1.76
CA GLN A 70 -16.85 30.61 -3.02
C GLN A 70 -17.38 29.17 -2.82
N ILE A 71 -16.97 28.50 -1.76
CA ILE A 71 -17.48 27.18 -1.40
C ILE A 71 -18.98 27.25 -1.12
N ASN A 72 -19.41 28.20 -0.30
CA ASN A 72 -20.81 28.37 0.01
C ASN A 72 -21.65 28.69 -1.24
N LYS A 73 -21.16 29.57 -2.13
CA LYS A 73 -21.82 29.89 -3.38
C LYS A 73 -21.95 28.71 -4.33
N THR A 74 -20.92 27.83 -4.35
CA THR A 74 -20.85 26.70 -5.30
C THR A 74 -21.57 25.47 -4.79
N PHE A 75 -21.48 25.19 -3.49
CA PHE A 75 -21.92 23.93 -2.89
C PHE A 75 -23.03 24.10 -1.83
N GLY A 76 -23.36 25.35 -1.44
CA GLY A 76 -24.29 25.61 -0.35
C GLY A 76 -25.73 25.11 -0.60
N ASP A 77 -26.13 24.99 -1.87
CA ASP A 77 -27.44 24.46 -2.25
C ASP A 77 -27.51 22.95 -2.40
N LEU A 78 -26.37 22.27 -2.27
CA LEU A 78 -26.33 20.80 -2.32
C LEU A 78 -27.10 20.22 -1.13
N LYS A 79 -28.07 19.35 -1.44
CA LYS A 79 -28.90 18.67 -0.45
C LYS A 79 -28.70 17.16 -0.58
N GLY A 80 -28.86 16.50 0.51
CA GLY A 80 -28.79 15.05 0.60
C GLY A 80 -28.00 14.62 1.81
N LYS A 81 -28.42 13.51 2.38
CA LYS A 81 -27.77 12.87 3.50
C LYS A 81 -27.70 11.37 3.22
N ARG A 82 -26.58 10.78 3.52
CA ARG A 82 -26.43 9.35 3.38
C ARG A 82 -27.32 8.64 4.39
N GLU A 83 -28.24 7.82 3.90
CA GLU A 83 -29.15 7.07 4.75
C GLU A 83 -28.46 5.97 5.55
N THR A 84 -27.47 5.34 4.91
CA THR A 84 -26.71 4.24 5.53
C THR A 84 -25.22 4.54 5.45
N PRO A 85 -24.48 4.49 6.57
CA PRO A 85 -23.02 4.64 6.52
C PRO A 85 -22.42 3.56 5.62
N ALA A 86 -21.37 3.92 4.91
CA ALA A 86 -20.60 2.91 4.17
C ALA A 86 -20.01 1.88 5.16
N ALA A 87 -20.13 0.61 4.83
CA ALA A 87 -19.52 -0.44 5.62
C ALA A 87 -18.00 -0.24 5.67
N VAL A 88 -17.43 -0.25 6.87
CA VAL A 88 -15.98 -0.22 7.05
C VAL A 88 -15.46 -1.64 6.94
N PRO A 89 -14.70 -1.99 5.90
CA PRO A 89 -14.17 -3.33 5.77
C PRO A 89 -13.16 -3.61 6.88
N THR A 90 -13.19 -4.83 7.41
CA THR A 90 -12.24 -5.29 8.42
C THR A 90 -11.15 -6.13 7.78
N LEU A 91 -9.91 -5.95 8.23
CA LEU A 91 -8.80 -6.78 7.80
C LEU A 91 -8.88 -8.18 8.39
N SER A 92 -8.80 -9.19 7.53
CA SER A 92 -8.56 -10.56 7.98
C SER A 92 -7.15 -10.67 8.53
N PRO A 93 -6.92 -11.46 9.61
CA PRO A 93 -5.56 -11.74 10.07
C PRO A 93 -4.71 -12.34 8.95
N LEU A 94 -3.40 -12.12 9.00
CA LEU A 94 -2.49 -12.85 8.14
C LEU A 94 -2.55 -14.34 8.48
N PRO A 95 -2.53 -15.23 7.47
CA PRO A 95 -2.46 -16.66 7.73
C PRO A 95 -1.15 -17.00 8.44
N THR A 96 -1.20 -17.95 9.37
CA THR A 96 -0.03 -18.45 10.10
C THR A 96 0.79 -19.47 9.32
N VAL A 97 0.23 -19.95 8.21
CA VAL A 97 0.87 -20.91 7.31
C VAL A 97 1.10 -20.26 5.95
N PRO A 98 2.11 -20.69 5.19
CA PRO A 98 2.33 -20.21 3.84
C PRO A 98 1.08 -20.45 2.97
N VAL A 99 0.71 -19.43 2.20
CA VAL A 99 -0.36 -19.52 1.22
C VAL A 99 0.25 -19.50 -0.16
N SER A 100 -0.03 -20.52 -0.96
CA SER A 100 0.38 -20.59 -2.35
C SER A 100 -0.82 -20.32 -3.25
N ILE A 101 -0.64 -19.40 -4.19
CA ILE A 101 -1.66 -19.03 -5.17
C ILE A 101 -1.06 -19.26 -6.55
N MET A 102 -1.65 -20.16 -7.30
CA MET A 102 -1.23 -20.47 -8.66
C MET A 102 -2.17 -19.82 -9.66
N THR A 103 -1.61 -19.07 -10.59
CA THR A 103 -2.38 -18.41 -11.64
C THR A 103 -1.55 -18.28 -12.92
N ASN A 104 -2.21 -18.44 -14.07
CA ASN A 104 -1.57 -18.27 -15.38
C ASN A 104 -1.35 -16.80 -15.76
N ALA A 105 -1.86 -15.87 -14.98
CA ALA A 105 -1.70 -14.43 -15.21
C ALA A 105 -0.34 -13.90 -14.73
N VAL A 106 0.36 -14.63 -13.86
CA VAL A 106 1.67 -14.25 -13.32
C VAL A 106 2.78 -14.87 -14.18
N ARG A 107 3.67 -14.02 -14.69
CA ARG A 107 4.77 -14.45 -15.55
C ARG A 107 6.01 -14.91 -14.79
N GLN A 108 6.11 -14.55 -13.52
CA GLN A 108 7.23 -14.87 -12.61
C GLN A 108 6.68 -15.31 -11.28
N ASP A 109 7.42 -16.15 -10.59
CA ASP A 109 7.08 -16.51 -9.23
C ASP A 109 7.29 -15.31 -8.32
N LYS A 110 6.28 -15.05 -7.47
CA LYS A 110 6.27 -13.94 -6.52
C LYS A 110 6.13 -14.49 -5.11
N LEU A 111 7.09 -14.14 -4.27
CA LEU A 111 7.03 -14.42 -2.85
C LEU A 111 6.85 -13.12 -2.09
N SER A 112 5.92 -13.11 -1.14
CA SER A 112 5.73 -11.98 -0.23
C SER A 112 5.86 -12.44 1.21
N ILE A 113 6.80 -11.85 1.94
CA ILE A 113 6.91 -12.00 3.39
C ILE A 113 6.17 -10.81 4.00
N MET A 114 5.05 -11.07 4.68
CA MET A 114 4.16 -10.03 5.16
C MET A 114 4.01 -10.07 6.68
N TRP A 115 3.89 -8.89 7.27
CA TRP A 115 3.54 -8.75 8.69
C TRP A 115 2.65 -7.54 8.92
N ASP A 116 1.86 -7.59 9.98
CA ASP A 116 1.06 -6.48 10.46
C ASP A 116 1.76 -5.80 11.64
N ALA A 117 1.73 -4.48 11.63
CA ALA A 117 2.13 -3.65 12.75
C ALA A 117 0.96 -2.75 13.18
N PRO A 118 0.86 -2.41 14.48
CA PRO A 118 -0.11 -1.41 14.92
C PRO A 118 0.25 -0.07 14.28
N TRP A 119 -0.78 0.67 13.87
CA TRP A 119 -0.63 2.02 13.36
C TRP A 119 -1.28 3.02 14.30
N GLN A 120 -0.55 4.07 14.61
CA GLN A 120 -1.09 5.21 15.33
C GLN A 120 -1.04 6.45 14.42
N PRO A 121 -2.13 7.25 14.37
CA PRO A 121 -2.13 8.48 13.59
C PRO A 121 -1.02 9.42 14.03
N ILE A 122 -0.38 10.06 13.06
CA ILE A 122 0.65 11.09 13.31
C ILE A 122 -0.08 12.39 13.61
N ARG A 123 -0.12 12.77 14.90
CA ARG A 123 -0.82 13.97 15.37
C ARG A 123 0.08 14.99 16.09
N ASP A 124 1.31 14.61 16.36
CA ASP A 124 2.31 15.44 17.03
C ASP A 124 3.71 15.19 16.46
N SER A 125 4.65 16.04 16.86
CA SER A 125 6.04 15.96 16.39
C SER A 125 6.75 14.68 16.84
N ALA A 126 6.42 14.15 18.02
CA ALA A 126 7.02 12.93 18.54
C ALA A 126 6.55 11.71 17.73
N ALA A 127 5.27 11.65 17.35
CA ALA A 127 4.75 10.62 16.46
C ALA A 127 5.38 10.71 15.07
N LEU A 128 5.57 11.91 14.53
CA LEU A 128 6.24 12.14 13.25
C LEU A 128 7.71 11.70 13.28
N GLN A 129 8.44 12.01 14.35
CA GLN A 129 9.82 11.55 14.51
C GLN A 129 9.94 10.04 14.63
N ARG A 130 8.99 9.37 15.31
CA ARG A 130 8.95 7.90 15.34
C ARG A 130 8.72 7.33 13.94
N TYR A 131 7.74 7.87 13.22
CA TYR A 131 7.45 7.46 11.86
C TYR A 131 8.68 7.59 10.94
N TRP A 132 9.38 8.73 10.97
CA TRP A 132 10.57 8.94 10.15
C TRP A 132 11.73 8.02 10.53
N ARG A 133 11.91 7.72 11.82
CA ARG A 133 12.94 6.74 12.24
C ARG A 133 12.63 5.35 11.72
N ASP A 134 11.38 4.93 11.82
CA ASP A 134 10.95 3.64 11.33
C ASP A 134 11.05 3.56 9.79
N ASP A 135 10.75 4.64 9.11
CA ASP A 135 10.86 4.74 7.66
C ASP A 135 12.31 4.67 7.19
N LEU A 136 13.19 5.44 7.84
CA LEU A 136 14.62 5.40 7.58
C LEU A 136 15.23 4.01 7.86
N ALA A 137 14.82 3.36 8.94
CA ALA A 137 15.27 2.01 9.25
C ALA A 137 14.85 0.98 8.20
N ARG A 138 13.61 1.09 7.70
CA ARG A 138 13.11 0.25 6.59
C ARG A 138 13.91 0.48 5.32
N GLU A 139 14.15 1.74 4.98
CA GLU A 139 14.93 2.11 3.79
C GLU A 139 16.38 1.63 3.87
N ALA A 140 17.00 1.78 5.04
CA ALA A 140 18.37 1.28 5.29
C ALA A 140 18.45 -0.25 5.14
N LEU A 141 17.46 -0.97 5.69
CA LEU A 141 17.37 -2.43 5.54
C LEU A 141 17.22 -2.83 4.08
N PHE A 142 16.34 -2.17 3.35
CA PHE A 142 16.10 -2.45 1.94
C PHE A 142 17.35 -2.19 1.09
N TRP A 143 18.01 -1.08 1.33
CA TRP A 143 19.23 -0.71 0.64
C TRP A 143 20.37 -1.70 0.91
N HIS A 144 20.54 -2.11 2.18
CA HIS A 144 21.50 -3.16 2.54
C HIS A 144 21.29 -4.45 1.77
N VAL A 145 20.05 -4.93 1.74
CA VAL A 145 19.73 -6.18 1.01
C VAL A 145 19.97 -6.00 -0.49
N GLN A 146 19.60 -4.90 -1.09
CA GLN A 146 19.88 -4.63 -2.50
C GLN A 146 21.38 -4.61 -2.81
N GLN A 147 22.17 -3.94 -1.98
CA GLN A 147 23.63 -3.88 -2.14
C GLN A 147 24.24 -5.29 -2.01
N SER A 148 23.75 -6.07 -1.08
CA SER A 148 24.23 -7.43 -0.88
C SER A 148 23.89 -8.34 -2.06
N LEU A 149 22.71 -8.24 -2.63
CA LEU A 149 22.32 -8.95 -3.85
C LEU A 149 23.24 -8.58 -5.01
N SER A 150 23.52 -7.30 -5.18
CA SER A 150 24.40 -6.80 -6.22
C SER A 150 25.85 -7.31 -6.05
N LYS A 151 26.40 -7.26 -4.83
CA LYS A 151 27.73 -7.77 -4.50
C LYS A 151 27.87 -9.27 -4.75
N ASN A 152 26.80 -10.03 -4.55
CA ASN A 152 26.78 -11.50 -4.77
C ASN A 152 26.40 -11.88 -6.22
N ASN A 153 26.36 -10.91 -7.15
CA ASN A 153 25.97 -11.13 -8.55
C ASN A 153 24.61 -11.85 -8.71
N VAL A 154 23.70 -11.66 -7.76
CA VAL A 154 22.34 -12.17 -7.88
C VAL A 154 21.60 -11.31 -8.90
N LYS A 155 21.30 -11.90 -10.04
CA LYS A 155 20.59 -11.28 -11.16
C LYS A 155 19.17 -11.81 -11.24
N ASP A 156 18.35 -11.15 -12.00
CA ASP A 156 16.98 -11.57 -12.29
C ASP A 156 16.09 -11.66 -11.04
N ILE A 157 16.33 -10.79 -10.07
CA ILE A 157 15.51 -10.64 -8.89
C ILE A 157 14.92 -9.23 -8.83
N GLY A 158 13.60 -9.14 -8.69
CA GLY A 158 12.91 -7.93 -8.27
C GLY A 158 12.73 -7.96 -6.76
N LEU A 159 13.26 -6.96 -6.07
CA LEU A 159 13.05 -6.79 -4.64
C LEU A 159 12.22 -5.56 -4.39
N GLY A 160 11.13 -5.69 -3.62
CA GLY A 160 10.28 -4.58 -3.22
C GLY A 160 10.03 -4.59 -1.72
N PHE A 161 10.03 -3.42 -1.12
CA PHE A 161 9.57 -3.22 0.23
C PHE A 161 8.38 -2.28 0.21
N ASP A 162 7.28 -2.66 0.85
CA ASP A 162 6.04 -1.91 0.80
C ASP A 162 5.37 -1.93 2.19
N CYS A 163 4.96 -0.75 2.66
CA CYS A 163 4.14 -0.62 3.87
C CYS A 163 2.90 0.21 3.54
N ARG A 164 1.73 -0.32 3.85
CA ARG A 164 0.45 0.38 3.65
C ARG A 164 -0.31 0.46 4.94
N VAL A 165 -0.93 1.60 5.14
CA VAL A 165 -1.80 1.82 6.29
C VAL A 165 -3.25 1.68 5.86
N LEU A 166 -3.95 0.75 6.45
CA LEU A 166 -5.39 0.57 6.26
C LEU A 166 -6.02 0.04 7.54
N SER A 167 -7.21 0.55 7.86
CA SER A 167 -7.98 0.11 9.05
C SER A 167 -7.14 0.14 10.35
N GLN A 168 -6.36 1.20 10.55
CA GLN A 168 -5.51 1.40 11.74
C GLN A 168 -4.40 0.34 11.92
N ARG A 169 -4.01 -0.30 10.85
CA ARG A 169 -2.88 -1.22 10.82
C ARG A 169 -1.93 -0.86 9.68
N ALA A 170 -0.64 -0.99 9.93
CA ALA A 170 0.37 -0.98 8.90
C ALA A 170 0.65 -2.42 8.48
N GLN A 171 0.35 -2.73 7.23
CA GLN A 171 0.80 -3.98 6.62
C GLN A 171 2.08 -3.71 5.85
N CYS A 172 3.13 -4.39 6.21
CA CYS A 172 4.39 -4.35 5.52
C CYS A 172 4.67 -5.65 4.79
N ALA A 173 5.38 -5.57 3.68
CA ALA A 173 5.78 -6.73 2.90
C ALA A 173 7.15 -6.54 2.27
N ILE A 174 7.95 -7.60 2.28
CA ILE A 174 9.10 -7.77 1.40
C ILE A 174 8.62 -8.65 0.25
N ASN A 175 8.68 -8.13 -0.96
CA ASN A 175 8.27 -8.81 -2.16
C ASN A 175 9.50 -9.23 -2.95
N ILE A 176 9.54 -10.48 -3.35
CA ILE A 176 10.61 -11.09 -4.14
C ILE A 176 9.98 -11.62 -5.43
N ASP A 177 10.33 -11.03 -6.55
CA ASP A 177 9.98 -11.50 -7.89
C ASP A 177 11.19 -12.23 -8.47
N SER A 178 11.07 -13.49 -8.84
CA SER A 178 12.19 -14.31 -9.28
C SER A 178 11.74 -15.36 -10.28
N PRO A 179 12.59 -15.77 -11.25
CA PRO A 179 12.36 -16.99 -12.00
C PRO A 179 12.21 -18.18 -11.05
N GLY A 180 11.27 -19.09 -11.34
CA GLY A 180 10.90 -20.18 -10.44
C GLY A 180 12.06 -21.08 -10.04
N GLU A 181 12.95 -21.40 -10.99
CA GLU A 181 14.15 -22.21 -10.74
C GLU A 181 15.15 -21.55 -9.79
N ARG A 182 15.09 -20.23 -9.61
CA ARG A 182 15.99 -19.45 -8.75
C ARG A 182 15.35 -18.98 -7.45
N LEU A 183 14.06 -19.11 -7.30
CA LEU A 183 13.31 -18.56 -6.17
C LEU A 183 13.88 -19.03 -4.82
N ASN A 184 14.14 -20.31 -4.65
CA ASN A 184 14.69 -20.86 -3.41
C ASN A 184 16.08 -20.30 -3.10
N ASN A 185 16.96 -20.19 -4.11
CA ASN A 185 18.29 -19.62 -3.93
C ASN A 185 18.21 -18.13 -3.57
N ASN A 186 17.40 -17.37 -4.30
CA ASN A 186 17.23 -15.95 -4.08
C ASN A 186 16.60 -15.67 -2.71
N LEU A 187 15.60 -16.46 -2.31
CA LEU A 187 15.02 -16.39 -0.96
C LEU A 187 16.08 -16.69 0.12
N SER A 188 16.94 -17.69 -0.09
CA SER A 188 17.99 -18.02 0.87
C SER A 188 18.99 -16.88 1.04
N VAL A 189 19.37 -16.19 -0.05
CA VAL A 189 20.24 -15.02 0.01
C VAL A 189 19.57 -13.87 0.79
N VAL A 190 18.34 -13.52 0.44
CA VAL A 190 17.59 -12.46 1.13
C VAL A 190 17.43 -12.79 2.61
N SER A 191 17.02 -14.01 2.96
CA SER A 191 16.83 -14.45 4.35
C SER A 191 18.12 -14.38 5.16
N ARG A 192 19.25 -14.74 4.56
CA ARG A 192 20.57 -14.65 5.21
C ARG A 192 20.95 -13.20 5.51
N GLU A 193 20.74 -12.30 4.56
CA GLU A 193 21.04 -10.88 4.77
C GLU A 193 20.12 -10.26 5.84
N LEU A 194 18.84 -10.60 5.83
CA LEU A 194 17.91 -10.18 6.89
C LEU A 194 18.35 -10.70 8.26
N ALA A 195 18.81 -11.96 8.35
CA ALA A 195 19.34 -12.53 9.59
C ALA A 195 20.60 -11.81 10.06
N LYS A 196 21.53 -11.48 9.15
CA LYS A 196 22.74 -10.71 9.49
C LYS A 196 22.39 -9.35 10.09
N VAL A 197 21.44 -8.62 9.50
CA VAL A 197 21.04 -7.32 10.01
C VAL A 197 20.35 -7.46 11.37
N ARG A 198 19.51 -8.48 11.56
CA ARG A 198 18.89 -8.77 12.86
C ARG A 198 19.93 -9.02 13.95
N ASP A 199 20.97 -9.79 13.65
CA ASP A 199 21.93 -10.28 14.64
C ASP A 199 23.08 -9.28 14.90
N ASN A 200 23.50 -8.53 13.88
CA ASN A 200 24.67 -7.64 13.93
C ASN A 200 24.35 -6.15 13.71
N GLY A 201 23.12 -5.81 13.34
CA GLY A 201 22.78 -4.47 12.89
C GLY A 201 23.25 -4.18 11.45
N LEU A 202 23.05 -2.94 11.04
CA LEU A 202 23.53 -2.42 9.75
C LEU A 202 25.01 -2.02 9.87
N PRO A 203 25.84 -2.24 8.84
CA PRO A 203 27.18 -1.70 8.79
C PRO A 203 27.15 -0.16 8.89
N GLN A 204 27.99 0.41 9.74
CA GLN A 204 28.01 1.86 9.99
C GLN A 204 28.27 2.65 8.70
N GLU A 205 29.17 2.20 7.86
CA GLU A 205 29.49 2.84 6.57
C GLU A 205 28.29 2.92 5.63
N GLU A 206 27.46 1.87 5.59
CA GLU A 206 26.23 1.86 4.76
C GLU A 206 25.19 2.83 5.31
N PHE A 207 25.05 2.91 6.62
CA PHE A 207 24.17 3.86 7.26
C PHE A 207 24.60 5.31 7.03
N ASP A 208 25.88 5.61 7.19
CA ASP A 208 26.43 6.95 6.97
C ASP A 208 26.26 7.40 5.51
N ALA A 209 26.44 6.48 4.55
CA ALA A 209 26.22 6.76 3.14
C ALA A 209 24.75 7.06 2.84
N LEU A 210 23.80 6.33 3.45
CA LEU A 210 22.37 6.60 3.32
C LEU A 210 22.01 7.96 3.88
N ILE A 211 22.52 8.32 5.08
CA ILE A 211 22.28 9.64 5.68
C ILE A 211 22.83 10.76 4.82
N ALA A 212 24.03 10.60 4.26
CA ALA A 212 24.61 11.57 3.35
C ALA A 212 23.74 11.78 2.10
N GLN A 213 23.25 10.70 1.49
CA GLN A 213 22.34 10.76 0.35
C GLN A 213 21.05 11.50 0.70
N LYS A 214 20.42 11.17 1.82
CA LYS A 214 19.17 11.81 2.29
C LYS A 214 19.37 13.29 2.57
N SER A 215 20.50 13.67 3.15
CA SER A 215 20.83 15.07 3.40
C SER A 215 20.95 15.87 2.10
N LEU A 216 21.50 15.28 1.04
CA LEU A 216 21.56 15.90 -0.27
C LEU A 216 20.19 16.02 -0.95
N GLU A 217 19.32 15.05 -0.76
CA GLU A 217 17.94 15.08 -1.29
C GLU A 217 17.11 16.20 -0.63
N LEU A 218 17.32 16.48 0.65
CA LEU A 218 16.61 17.53 1.38
C LEU A 218 17.11 18.96 1.05
N GLN A 219 18.29 19.08 0.43
CA GLN A 219 18.85 20.39 0.02
C GLN A 219 18.39 20.84 -1.38
N LYS A 220 17.73 19.99 -2.12
CA LYS A 220 17.14 20.27 -3.44
C LYS A 220 15.70 20.78 -3.33
#